data_e1a64c952d493d08b32d937280f95845
#
_entry.id   e1a64c952d493d08b32d937280f95845
#
_cell.length_a   1.000
_cell.length_b   1.000
_cell.length_c   1.000
_cell.angle_alpha   90.00
_cell.angle_beta   90.00
_cell.angle_gamma   90.00
#
_symmetry.space_group_name_H-M   'P 1'
#
loop_
_entity.id
_entity.type
_entity.pdbx_description
1 polymer ?
#
loop_
_entity_poly.entity_id
_entity_poly.type
_entity_poly.pdbx_seq_one_letter_code
_entity_poly.pdbx_strand_id
1 'polypeptide(L)'
;SIVIGFVLLIAFIVVSCEEKMSKIDVESINIYLTEDLVADRNPVCLKLNISSEDKFDNIYLFEEVVSIHDNNILIEIDEITNKGKCEYPSHLSAPKPDNYQCSASTDYFTLDNLTRGLYTIEIKVLENTFNGQLNIYDQHATIYFNDNNVGMYDSVMHIVPDSCIFGTYYSMNSDSAGYQDMINQLLNENCRQINVEPGLYRAFEVDSSGKLMLNPGQITTEPTFILKFDLDIDKVIEILNDFVANSNDAYGIIFKDHFGNSYNIKK
;
A
#
# COMPACT_ATOMS: atom_id res chain seq x y z
N SER A 1 18.34 -50.06 40.43
CA SER A 1 19.31 -49.76 39.34
C SER A 1 18.66 -49.58 37.95
N ILE A 2 17.43 -50.04 37.72
CA ILE A 2 16.76 -49.92 36.39
C ILE A 2 16.07 -48.55 36.21
N VAL A 3 15.60 -47.92 37.29
CA VAL A 3 14.88 -46.64 37.24
C VAL A 3 15.78 -45.44 36.89
N ILE A 4 17.05 -45.46 37.30
CA ILE A 4 17.99 -44.39 37.03
C ILE A 4 18.40 -44.38 35.55
N GLY A 5 18.45 -45.54 34.90
CA GLY A 5 18.78 -45.62 33.46
C GLY A 5 17.67 -45.06 32.54
N PHE A 6 16.42 -45.16 32.97
CA PHE A 6 15.28 -44.65 32.15
C PHE A 6 15.14 -43.10 32.18
N VAL A 7 15.47 -42.49 33.33
CA VAL A 7 15.44 -41.03 33.49
C VAL A 7 16.54 -40.36 32.67
N LEU A 8 17.75 -40.96 32.60
CA LEU A 8 18.84 -40.47 31.79
C LEU A 8 18.60 -40.61 30.29
N LEU A 9 17.87 -41.64 29.86
CA LEU A 9 17.51 -41.82 28.42
C LEU A 9 16.47 -40.80 27.95
N ILE A 10 15.50 -40.45 28.80
CA ILE A 10 14.49 -39.44 28.50
C ILE A 10 15.11 -38.05 28.47
N ALA A 11 16.09 -37.76 29.36
CA ALA A 11 16.81 -36.47 29.33
C ALA A 11 17.66 -36.28 28.06
N PHE A 12 18.19 -37.37 27.48
CA PHE A 12 18.95 -37.30 26.21
C PHE A 12 18.06 -37.13 24.96
N ILE A 13 16.80 -37.56 25.00
CA ILE A 13 15.87 -37.43 23.87
C ILE A 13 15.29 -36.00 23.82
N VAL A 14 15.20 -35.28 24.93
CA VAL A 14 14.70 -33.90 24.97
C VAL A 14 15.74 -32.87 24.56
N VAL A 15 17.04 -33.19 24.61
CA VAL A 15 18.15 -32.27 24.26
C VAL A 15 18.52 -32.32 22.76
N SER A 16 17.94 -33.22 21.95
CA SER A 16 18.40 -33.42 20.56
C SER A 16 17.45 -32.90 19.49
N CYS A 17 16.52 -32.03 19.81
CA CYS A 17 15.66 -31.35 18.82
C CYS A 17 15.69 -29.83 18.91
N GLU A 18 16.82 -29.24 19.27
CA GLU A 18 17.13 -27.92 18.73
C GLU A 18 17.76 -28.18 17.35
N GLU A 19 16.92 -28.22 16.30
CA GLU A 19 17.41 -27.93 14.97
C GLU A 19 18.17 -26.60 15.09
N LYS A 20 19.50 -26.65 14.90
CA LYS A 20 20.27 -25.42 14.68
C LYS A 20 19.59 -24.73 13.51
N MET A 21 18.72 -23.74 13.81
CA MET A 21 18.28 -22.81 12.80
C MET A 21 19.56 -22.28 12.18
N SER A 22 19.79 -22.56 10.91
CA SER A 22 20.85 -21.91 10.15
C SER A 22 20.65 -20.42 10.38
N LYS A 23 21.65 -19.75 10.96
CA LYS A 23 21.61 -18.31 11.22
C LYS A 23 21.30 -17.66 9.88
N ILE A 24 20.08 -17.13 9.72
CA ILE A 24 19.72 -16.39 8.54
C ILE A 24 20.49 -15.09 8.65
N ASP A 25 21.24 -14.78 7.63
CA ASP A 25 21.91 -13.50 7.48
C ASP A 25 21.16 -12.69 6.42
N VAL A 26 20.86 -11.43 6.69
CA VAL A 26 20.16 -10.52 5.80
C VAL A 26 21.03 -9.28 5.63
N GLU A 27 21.85 -9.30 4.59
CA GLU A 27 22.80 -8.21 4.31
C GLU A 27 22.13 -7.05 3.55
N SER A 28 21.06 -7.33 2.78
CA SER A 28 20.39 -6.36 1.93
C SER A 28 18.87 -6.49 2.03
N ILE A 29 18.20 -5.36 2.04
CA ILE A 29 16.74 -5.28 2.12
C ILE A 29 16.15 -4.48 0.97
N ASN A 30 14.90 -4.80 0.62
CA ASN A 30 14.06 -4.01 -0.26
C ASN A 30 12.90 -3.43 0.53
N ILE A 31 12.59 -2.17 0.28
CA ILE A 31 11.52 -1.44 0.94
C ILE A 31 10.46 -1.09 -0.08
N TYR A 32 9.21 -1.37 0.27
CA TYR A 32 8.03 -0.93 -0.45
C TYR A 32 7.17 -0.07 0.46
N LEU A 33 6.90 1.17 0.03
CA LEU A 33 6.09 2.14 0.74
C LEU A 33 4.81 2.40 -0.06
N THR A 34 3.66 2.40 0.61
CA THR A 34 2.38 2.77 0.00
C THR A 34 1.51 3.53 1.01
N GLU A 35 0.52 4.24 0.53
CA GLU A 35 -0.49 4.88 1.37
C GLU A 35 -1.50 3.85 1.89
N ASP A 36 -1.90 3.95 3.15
CA ASP A 36 -3.06 3.23 3.68
C ASP A 36 -4.30 4.14 3.67
N LEU A 37 -5.27 3.78 2.84
CA LEU A 37 -6.55 4.49 2.76
C LEU A 37 -7.46 3.96 3.88
N VAL A 38 -7.47 4.63 5.03
CA VAL A 38 -8.30 4.31 6.19
C VAL A 38 -9.19 5.49 6.56
N ALA A 39 -10.30 5.21 7.25
CA ALA A 39 -11.35 6.18 7.53
C ALA A 39 -10.91 7.40 8.36
N ASP A 40 -9.84 7.31 9.14
CA ASP A 40 -9.33 8.39 10.00
C ASP A 40 -7.91 8.81 9.56
N ARG A 41 -7.81 9.37 8.37
CA ARG A 41 -6.52 9.73 7.72
C ARG A 41 -5.83 10.98 8.25
N ASN A 42 -6.36 11.65 9.21
CA ASN A 42 -5.69 12.80 9.81
C ASN A 42 -5.05 12.37 11.15
N PRO A 43 -3.82 12.03 11.15
CA PRO A 43 -2.70 12.28 10.23
C PRO A 43 -2.52 11.22 9.11
N VAL A 44 -1.48 11.39 8.27
CA VAL A 44 -1.15 10.48 7.15
C VAL A 44 -0.84 9.08 7.67
N CYS A 45 -1.39 8.08 7.02
CA CYS A 45 -1.19 6.68 7.33
C CYS A 45 -0.44 5.99 6.18
N LEU A 46 0.72 5.44 6.46
CA LEU A 46 1.56 4.78 5.48
C LEU A 46 1.67 3.29 5.77
N LYS A 47 1.67 2.47 4.73
CA LYS A 47 2.02 1.04 4.81
C LYS A 47 3.42 0.80 4.31
N LEU A 48 4.15 0.03 5.07
CA LEU A 48 5.49 -0.40 4.75
C LEU A 48 5.54 -1.93 4.65
N ASN A 49 6.34 -2.43 3.71
CA ASN A 49 6.76 -3.82 3.65
C ASN A 49 8.28 -3.84 3.48
N ILE A 50 8.95 -4.68 4.23
CA ILE A 50 10.39 -4.89 4.16
C ILE A 50 10.63 -6.34 3.74
N SER A 51 11.46 -6.55 2.73
CA SER A 51 11.84 -7.89 2.29
C SER A 51 13.35 -8.00 2.11
N SER A 52 13.90 -9.19 2.30
CA SER A 52 15.30 -9.45 1.96
C SER A 52 15.52 -9.44 0.45
N GLU A 53 16.68 -8.97 0.00
CA GLU A 53 17.16 -9.23 -1.35
C GLU A 53 17.56 -10.69 -1.51
N ASP A 54 18.11 -11.27 -0.45
CA ASP A 54 18.48 -12.67 -0.36
C ASP A 54 17.28 -13.60 -0.57
N LYS A 55 17.54 -14.76 -1.17
CA LYS A 55 16.54 -15.76 -1.50
C LYS A 55 16.79 -17.05 -0.73
N PHE A 56 15.71 -17.66 -0.27
CA PHE A 56 15.72 -18.83 0.61
C PHE A 56 14.85 -19.97 0.06
N ASP A 57 15.21 -21.20 0.40
CA ASP A 57 14.41 -22.39 0.07
C ASP A 57 13.12 -22.51 0.90
N ASN A 58 13.05 -21.78 2.00
CA ASN A 58 11.88 -21.66 2.86
C ASN A 58 11.29 -20.24 2.81
N ILE A 59 10.01 -20.15 3.15
CA ILE A 59 9.33 -18.88 3.40
C ILE A 59 9.69 -18.44 4.82
N TYR A 60 10.21 -17.23 4.95
CA TYR A 60 10.49 -16.62 6.24
C TYR A 60 9.67 -15.34 6.40
N LEU A 61 9.03 -15.21 7.56
CA LEU A 61 8.33 -14.00 7.96
C LEU A 61 9.20 -13.24 8.96
N PHE A 62 9.41 -11.98 8.69
CA PHE A 62 10.00 -11.02 9.62
C PHE A 62 8.92 -10.54 10.59
N GLU A 63 9.20 -10.62 11.88
CA GLU A 63 8.34 -10.09 12.92
C GLU A 63 8.90 -8.73 13.36
N GLU A 64 8.16 -7.66 13.03
CA GLU A 64 8.60 -6.29 13.24
C GLU A 64 7.97 -5.69 14.50
N VAL A 65 8.75 -4.83 15.15
CA VAL A 65 8.29 -3.92 16.19
C VAL A 65 8.54 -2.49 15.74
N VAL A 66 7.49 -1.69 15.66
CA VAL A 66 7.56 -0.30 15.22
C VAL A 66 7.39 0.63 16.40
N SER A 67 8.28 1.60 16.52
CA SER A 67 8.15 2.69 17.47
C SER A 67 8.37 4.05 16.81
N ILE A 68 7.49 5.00 17.11
CA ILE A 68 7.55 6.37 16.57
C ILE A 68 7.60 7.32 17.76
N HIS A 69 8.70 8.07 17.87
CA HIS A 69 8.89 9.08 18.89
C HIS A 69 9.31 10.39 18.24
N ASP A 70 8.49 11.42 18.38
CA ASP A 70 8.68 12.70 17.71
C ASP A 70 8.84 12.48 16.19
N ASN A 71 10.00 12.84 15.65
CA ASN A 71 10.33 12.67 14.24
C ASN A 71 11.28 11.47 13.98
N ASN A 72 11.32 10.49 14.87
CA ASN A 72 12.15 9.30 14.71
C ASN A 72 11.25 8.06 14.60
N ILE A 73 11.46 7.29 13.57
CA ILE A 73 10.81 6.01 13.31
C ILE A 73 11.88 4.92 13.48
N LEU A 74 11.65 4.01 14.41
CA LEU A 74 12.46 2.83 14.61
C LEU A 74 11.64 1.58 14.28
N ILE A 75 12.18 0.74 13.40
CA ILE A 75 11.61 -0.56 13.01
C ILE A 75 12.63 -1.61 13.37
N GLU A 76 12.29 -2.51 14.28
CA GLU A 76 13.16 -3.59 14.75
C GLU A 76 12.59 -4.93 14.30
N ILE A 77 13.42 -5.74 13.64
CA ILE A 77 13.14 -7.10 13.19
C ILE A 77 14.14 -8.02 13.86
N ASP A 78 13.79 -8.47 15.06
CA ASP A 78 14.65 -9.32 15.89
C ASP A 78 14.32 -10.80 15.73
N GLU A 79 13.13 -11.13 15.27
CA GLU A 79 12.64 -12.49 15.12
C GLU A 79 12.28 -12.80 13.66
N ILE A 80 12.69 -14.01 13.23
CA ILE A 80 12.41 -14.53 11.89
C ILE A 80 11.78 -15.90 12.03
N THR A 81 10.50 -16.00 11.63
CA THR A 81 9.73 -17.23 11.70
C THR A 81 9.75 -17.99 10.39
N ASN A 82 10.11 -19.28 10.43
CA ASN A 82 10.00 -20.18 9.28
C ASN A 82 8.55 -20.62 9.08
N LYS A 83 7.97 -20.30 7.93
CA LYS A 83 6.58 -20.65 7.54
C LYS A 83 6.50 -21.86 6.61
N GLY A 84 7.61 -22.56 6.38
CA GLY A 84 7.68 -23.76 5.56
C GLY A 84 8.42 -23.58 4.24
N LYS A 85 8.31 -24.54 3.33
CA LYS A 85 9.00 -24.52 2.04
C LYS A 85 8.44 -23.44 1.10
N CYS A 86 9.37 -22.82 0.37
CA CYS A 86 9.02 -21.92 -0.71
C CYS A 86 8.45 -22.72 -1.90
N GLU A 87 7.17 -22.54 -2.18
CA GLU A 87 6.47 -23.23 -3.27
C GLU A 87 6.14 -22.26 -4.40
N TYR A 88 6.35 -22.72 -5.62
CA TYR A 88 5.97 -21.95 -6.81
C TYR A 88 4.44 -21.83 -6.89
N PRO A 89 3.89 -20.62 -7.07
CA PRO A 89 2.44 -20.42 -7.07
C PRO A 89 1.76 -21.22 -8.20
N SER A 90 0.82 -22.10 -7.84
CA SER A 90 0.14 -23.02 -8.75
C SER A 90 -0.74 -22.33 -9.81
N HIS A 91 -1.08 -21.06 -9.61
CA HIS A 91 -1.89 -20.28 -10.56
C HIS A 91 -1.07 -19.64 -11.69
N LEU A 92 0.26 -19.70 -11.61
CA LEU A 92 1.12 -19.18 -12.67
C LEU A 92 1.24 -20.23 -13.80
N SER A 93 0.94 -19.79 -15.03
CA SER A 93 1.05 -20.64 -16.23
C SER A 93 2.49 -20.85 -16.71
N ALA A 94 3.43 -20.07 -16.20
CA ALA A 94 4.84 -20.22 -16.53
C ALA A 94 5.43 -21.47 -15.86
N PRO A 95 6.39 -22.19 -16.51
CA PRO A 95 7.05 -23.31 -15.88
C PRO A 95 7.84 -22.87 -14.65
N LYS A 96 7.80 -23.69 -13.58
CA LYS A 96 8.58 -23.43 -12.36
C LYS A 96 10.07 -23.38 -12.70
N PRO A 97 10.79 -22.31 -12.30
CA PRO A 97 12.25 -22.28 -12.38
C PRO A 97 12.89 -23.40 -11.53
N ASP A 98 14.00 -23.97 -12.00
CA ASP A 98 14.69 -25.07 -11.30
C ASP A 98 15.09 -24.72 -9.85
N ASN A 99 15.41 -23.45 -9.60
CA ASN A 99 15.84 -22.94 -8.29
C ASN A 99 14.89 -21.82 -7.82
N TYR A 100 13.60 -22.12 -7.70
CA TYR A 100 12.64 -21.15 -7.17
C TYR A 100 12.82 -20.97 -5.67
N GLN A 101 13.11 -19.74 -5.27
CA GLN A 101 13.35 -19.33 -3.88
C GLN A 101 12.51 -18.12 -3.54
N CYS A 102 12.20 -17.93 -2.25
CA CYS A 102 11.43 -16.83 -1.70
C CYS A 102 12.33 -15.83 -0.96
N SER A 103 11.95 -14.56 -0.93
CA SER A 103 12.50 -13.59 0.00
C SER A 103 11.93 -13.82 1.41
N ALA A 104 12.69 -13.49 2.43
CA ALA A 104 12.11 -13.22 3.74
C ALA A 104 11.42 -11.84 3.69
N SER A 105 10.29 -11.68 4.34
CA SER A 105 9.58 -10.39 4.32
C SER A 105 8.72 -10.19 5.57
N THR A 106 8.42 -8.93 5.89
CA THR A 106 7.32 -8.58 6.79
C THR A 106 5.99 -8.78 6.06
N ASP A 107 4.89 -8.88 6.81
CA ASP A 107 3.60 -8.46 6.31
C ASP A 107 3.60 -6.93 6.09
N TYR A 108 2.55 -6.38 5.45
CA TYR A 108 2.40 -4.93 5.40
C TYR A 108 1.99 -4.42 6.77
N PHE A 109 2.82 -3.58 7.37
CA PHE A 109 2.52 -2.91 8.63
C PHE A 109 2.33 -1.40 8.43
N THR A 110 1.66 -0.77 9.37
CA THR A 110 1.24 0.61 9.26
C THR A 110 2.12 1.53 10.10
N LEU A 111 2.53 2.65 9.50
CA LEU A 111 3.12 3.78 10.20
C LEU A 111 2.00 4.78 10.48
N ASP A 112 1.47 4.73 11.70
CA ASP A 112 0.34 5.56 12.12
C ASP A 112 0.78 6.92 12.66
N ASN A 113 -0.15 7.88 12.65
CA ASN A 113 0.00 9.18 13.29
C ASN A 113 1.16 10.04 12.77
N LEU A 114 1.54 9.85 11.50
CA LEU A 114 2.54 10.68 10.85
C LEU A 114 1.93 12.01 10.42
N THR A 115 2.60 13.10 10.74
CA THR A 115 2.25 14.45 10.25
C THR A 115 3.20 14.87 9.13
N ARG A 116 2.89 15.96 8.45
CA ARG A 116 3.82 16.54 7.46
C ARG A 116 5.12 16.93 8.13
N GLY A 117 6.22 16.60 7.49
CA GLY A 117 7.56 16.90 8.01
C GLY A 117 8.60 15.87 7.64
N LEU A 118 9.78 16.08 8.17
CA LEU A 118 10.94 15.21 7.99
C LEU A 118 11.08 14.27 9.20
N TYR A 119 11.21 12.99 8.92
CA TYR A 119 11.48 11.93 9.90
C TYR A 119 12.81 11.27 9.59
N THR A 120 13.54 10.91 10.63
CA THR A 120 14.59 9.89 10.52
C THR A 120 13.94 8.51 10.61
N ILE A 121 14.43 7.57 9.82
CA ILE A 121 13.98 6.18 9.85
C ILE A 121 15.20 5.28 10.07
N GLU A 122 15.13 4.43 11.07
CA GLU A 122 16.12 3.42 11.36
C GLU A 122 15.43 2.05 11.27
N ILE A 123 15.97 1.17 10.44
CA ILE A 123 15.50 -0.20 10.29
C ILE A 123 16.61 -1.12 10.78
N LYS A 124 16.32 -1.89 11.81
CA LYS A 124 17.20 -2.94 12.32
C LYS A 124 16.69 -4.30 11.89
N VAL A 125 17.50 -5.05 11.19
CA VAL A 125 17.21 -6.42 10.82
C VAL A 125 18.30 -7.29 11.38
N LEU A 126 18.00 -8.00 12.47
CA LEU A 126 18.98 -8.77 13.25
C LEU A 126 20.16 -7.88 13.70
N GLU A 127 21.36 -8.15 13.19
CA GLU A 127 22.58 -7.40 13.54
C GLU A 127 22.83 -6.19 12.60
N ASN A 128 22.06 -6.03 11.51
CA ASN A 128 22.24 -4.98 10.51
C ASN A 128 21.32 -3.79 10.77
N THR A 129 21.83 -2.59 10.55
CA THR A 129 21.09 -1.34 10.75
C THR A 129 21.16 -0.48 9.50
N PHE A 130 19.99 -0.06 9.00
CA PHE A 130 19.84 0.77 7.82
C PHE A 130 19.22 2.11 8.24
N ASN A 131 19.89 3.20 7.88
CA ASN A 131 19.47 4.55 8.26
C ASN A 131 18.98 5.33 7.03
N GLY A 132 17.83 5.96 7.18
CA GLY A 132 17.19 6.71 6.11
C GLY A 132 16.42 7.93 6.60
N GLN A 133 15.72 8.54 5.67
CA GLN A 133 14.84 9.69 5.89
C GLN A 133 13.52 9.47 5.19
N LEU A 134 12.42 9.80 5.86
CA LEU A 134 11.09 9.89 5.29
C LEU A 134 10.62 11.33 5.38
N ASN A 135 10.27 11.94 4.25
CA ASN A 135 9.74 13.30 4.22
C ASN A 135 8.31 13.29 3.67
N ILE A 136 7.38 13.82 4.44
CA ILE A 136 5.95 13.83 4.14
C ILE A 136 5.53 15.25 3.77
N TYR A 137 5.09 15.41 2.52
CA TYR A 137 4.55 16.63 1.94
C TYR A 137 3.02 16.58 1.84
N ASP A 138 2.42 17.57 1.21
CA ASP A 138 0.96 17.66 1.05
C ASP A 138 0.38 16.58 0.13
N GLN A 139 1.08 16.25 -0.95
CA GLN A 139 0.60 15.36 -2.00
C GLN A 139 1.50 14.15 -2.26
N HIS A 140 2.64 14.07 -1.58
CA HIS A 140 3.53 12.93 -1.70
C HIS A 140 4.39 12.76 -0.45
N ALA A 141 4.94 11.57 -0.30
CA ALA A 141 6.02 11.26 0.64
C ALA A 141 7.23 10.77 -0.13
N THR A 142 8.43 11.12 0.35
CA THR A 142 9.69 10.60 -0.19
C THR A 142 10.42 9.84 0.89
N ILE A 143 10.96 8.69 0.53
CA ILE A 143 11.83 7.92 1.41
C ILE A 143 13.20 7.74 0.75
N TYR A 144 14.26 7.84 1.53
CA TYR A 144 15.62 7.76 1.03
C TYR A 144 16.53 7.08 2.06
N PHE A 145 17.37 6.17 1.59
CA PHE A 145 18.44 5.54 2.36
C PHE A 145 19.76 5.78 1.66
N ASN A 146 20.78 6.16 2.42
CA ASN A 146 22.15 6.33 1.90
C ASN A 146 22.96 5.05 2.12
N ASP A 147 22.39 3.92 1.73
CA ASP A 147 23.01 2.60 1.86
C ASP A 147 22.74 1.80 0.58
N ASN A 148 23.81 1.26 -0.01
CA ASN A 148 23.69 0.46 -1.25
C ASN A 148 23.02 -0.90 -1.02
N ASN A 149 22.89 -1.32 0.23
CA ASN A 149 22.22 -2.55 0.62
C ASN A 149 20.69 -2.35 0.85
N VAL A 150 20.18 -1.16 0.56
CA VAL A 150 18.75 -0.87 0.59
C VAL A 150 18.23 -0.63 -0.81
N GLY A 151 17.50 -1.60 -1.33
CA GLY A 151 16.70 -1.46 -2.55
C GLY A 151 15.37 -0.76 -2.27
N MET A 152 14.93 0.05 -3.21
CA MET A 152 13.62 0.72 -3.12
C MET A 152 12.88 0.53 -4.44
N TYR A 153 11.62 0.11 -4.36
CA TYR A 153 10.78 0.00 -5.56
C TYR A 153 10.40 1.38 -6.08
N ASP A 154 9.98 2.27 -5.16
CA ASP A 154 9.69 3.67 -5.45
C ASP A 154 10.21 4.55 -4.32
N SER A 155 10.93 5.60 -4.66
CA SER A 155 11.41 6.60 -3.70
C SER A 155 10.39 7.73 -3.43
N VAL A 156 9.35 7.82 -4.26
CA VAL A 156 8.28 8.80 -4.16
C VAL A 156 6.95 8.07 -4.17
N MET A 157 6.14 8.31 -3.17
CA MET A 157 4.78 7.82 -3.07
C MET A 157 3.82 9.00 -3.08
N HIS A 158 2.87 8.99 -4.01
CA HIS A 158 1.83 10.02 -4.06
C HIS A 158 0.71 9.73 -3.05
N ILE A 159 0.24 10.79 -2.39
CA ILE A 159 -0.80 10.75 -1.37
C ILE A 159 -2.10 11.26 -1.99
N VAL A 160 -3.18 10.48 -1.86
CA VAL A 160 -4.50 10.89 -2.32
C VAL A 160 -4.93 12.15 -1.54
N PRO A 161 -5.28 13.26 -2.21
CA PRO A 161 -5.66 14.49 -1.51
C PRO A 161 -6.88 14.30 -0.60
N ASP A 162 -6.87 14.97 0.55
CA ASP A 162 -7.99 14.95 1.47
C ASP A 162 -9.26 15.54 0.86
N SER A 163 -10.41 15.01 1.28
CA SER A 163 -11.73 15.47 0.82
C SER A 163 -11.87 15.45 -0.69
N CYS A 164 -11.33 14.43 -1.36
CA CYS A 164 -11.53 14.25 -2.80
C CYS A 164 -12.36 13.01 -3.11
N ILE A 165 -13.02 13.08 -4.26
CA ILE A 165 -13.63 11.95 -4.95
C ILE A 165 -12.95 11.78 -6.30
N PHE A 166 -12.80 10.55 -6.75
CA PHE A 166 -12.25 10.21 -8.05
C PHE A 166 -12.99 9.03 -8.65
N GLY A 167 -13.25 9.10 -9.95
CA GLY A 167 -14.11 8.09 -10.54
C GLY A 167 -14.26 8.19 -12.04
N THR A 168 -15.22 7.42 -12.54
CA THR A 168 -15.58 7.31 -13.96
C THR A 168 -17.06 7.55 -14.15
N TYR A 169 -17.37 8.29 -15.20
CA TYR A 169 -18.74 8.51 -15.70
C TYR A 169 -19.02 7.56 -16.86
N TYR A 170 -20.10 6.83 -16.77
CA TYR A 170 -20.59 5.94 -17.83
C TYR A 170 -21.79 6.54 -18.51
N SER A 171 -21.76 6.65 -19.83
CA SER A 171 -22.84 7.14 -20.66
C SER A 171 -23.35 6.08 -21.62
N MET A 172 -24.64 6.17 -22.00
CA MET A 172 -25.22 5.30 -23.02
C MET A 172 -24.73 5.67 -24.42
N ASN A 173 -24.46 6.94 -24.61
CA ASN A 173 -23.97 7.49 -25.88
C ASN A 173 -22.58 8.02 -25.59
N SER A 174 -21.57 7.69 -26.32
CA SER A 174 -20.18 8.14 -26.14
C SER A 174 -20.00 9.69 -26.17
N ASP A 175 -21.04 10.44 -25.79
CA ASP A 175 -21.08 11.88 -25.75
C ASP A 175 -20.56 12.41 -24.41
N SER A 176 -19.65 13.36 -24.48
CA SER A 176 -19.05 14.02 -23.31
C SER A 176 -19.94 15.10 -22.68
N ALA A 177 -21.11 15.43 -23.29
CA ALA A 177 -21.98 16.49 -22.79
C ALA A 177 -22.54 16.17 -21.40
N GLY A 178 -23.08 14.96 -21.20
CA GLY A 178 -23.57 14.53 -19.88
C GLY A 178 -22.50 14.52 -18.81
N TYR A 179 -21.27 14.16 -19.16
CA TYR A 179 -20.13 14.26 -18.24
C TYR A 179 -19.86 15.70 -17.79
N GLN A 180 -19.85 16.64 -18.75
CA GLN A 180 -19.62 18.06 -18.44
C GLN A 180 -20.75 18.64 -17.59
N ASP A 181 -22.00 18.24 -17.84
CA ASP A 181 -23.15 18.65 -17.03
C ASP A 181 -23.05 18.14 -15.60
N MET A 182 -22.62 16.88 -15.39
CA MET A 182 -22.33 16.32 -14.07
C MET A 182 -21.27 17.14 -13.33
N ILE A 183 -20.14 17.41 -14.00
CA ILE A 183 -19.05 18.20 -13.41
C ILE A 183 -19.54 19.60 -13.04
N ASN A 184 -20.28 20.27 -13.92
CA ASN A 184 -20.84 21.60 -13.67
C ASN A 184 -21.79 21.60 -12.47
N GLN A 185 -22.63 20.58 -12.33
CA GLN A 185 -23.52 20.45 -11.17
C GLN A 185 -22.73 20.30 -9.87
N LEU A 186 -21.72 19.44 -9.82
CA LEU A 186 -20.86 19.29 -8.66
C LEU A 186 -20.10 20.58 -8.31
N LEU A 187 -19.59 21.30 -9.32
CA LEU A 187 -18.89 22.57 -9.11
C LEU A 187 -19.83 23.66 -8.54
N ASN A 188 -21.10 23.67 -8.92
CA ASN A 188 -22.09 24.59 -8.39
C ASN A 188 -22.47 24.27 -6.93
N GLU A 189 -22.22 23.06 -6.46
CA GLU A 189 -22.53 22.56 -5.11
C GLU A 189 -21.28 22.45 -4.21
N ASN A 190 -20.32 23.39 -4.36
CA ASN A 190 -19.07 23.47 -3.58
C ASN A 190 -18.06 22.34 -3.78
N CYS A 191 -18.15 21.59 -4.87
CA CYS A 191 -17.01 20.82 -5.35
C CYS A 191 -16.08 21.71 -6.17
N ARG A 192 -14.80 21.35 -6.24
CA ARG A 192 -13.82 22.10 -7.06
C ARG A 192 -12.87 21.14 -7.77
N GLN A 193 -12.45 21.51 -8.94
CA GLN A 193 -11.36 20.81 -9.62
C GLN A 193 -10.07 21.01 -8.85
N ILE A 194 -9.25 19.98 -8.79
CA ILE A 194 -7.92 20.03 -8.18
C ILE A 194 -6.89 19.56 -9.19
N ASN A 195 -5.72 20.16 -9.11
CA ASN A 195 -4.54 19.65 -9.81
C ASN A 195 -3.83 18.65 -8.92
N VAL A 196 -3.64 17.46 -9.44
CA VAL A 196 -2.89 16.38 -8.78
C VAL A 196 -1.60 16.16 -9.54
N GLU A 197 -0.51 15.90 -8.82
CA GLU A 197 0.78 15.64 -9.43
C GLU A 197 0.71 14.35 -10.29
N PRO A 198 1.38 14.30 -11.46
CA PRO A 198 1.52 13.05 -12.19
C PRO A 198 2.24 11.99 -11.36
N GLY A 199 1.71 10.77 -11.35
CA GLY A 199 2.31 9.67 -10.62
C GLY A 199 1.32 8.58 -10.25
N LEU A 200 1.84 7.55 -9.60
CA LEU A 200 1.06 6.41 -9.12
C LEU A 200 0.57 6.69 -7.69
N TYR A 201 -0.74 6.71 -7.52
CA TYR A 201 -1.44 6.77 -6.25
C TYR A 201 -1.93 5.37 -5.85
N ARG A 202 -2.25 5.16 -4.60
CA ARG A 202 -2.75 3.87 -4.11
C ARG A 202 -3.94 3.31 -4.90
N ALA A 203 -4.80 4.18 -5.41
CA ALA A 203 -6.08 3.80 -6.02
C ALA A 203 -6.24 4.23 -7.49
N PHE A 204 -5.31 5.00 -8.02
CA PHE A 204 -5.32 5.51 -9.40
C PHE A 204 -3.92 5.97 -9.83
N GLU A 205 -3.77 6.26 -11.11
CA GLU A 205 -2.58 6.87 -11.66
C GLU A 205 -2.98 8.18 -12.35
N VAL A 206 -2.10 9.18 -12.30
CA VAL A 206 -2.24 10.42 -13.07
C VAL A 206 -1.08 10.46 -14.07
N ASP A 207 -1.40 10.49 -15.35
CA ASP A 207 -0.38 10.54 -16.39
C ASP A 207 0.30 11.94 -16.50
N SER A 208 1.34 12.05 -17.32
CA SER A 208 2.07 13.30 -17.52
C SER A 208 1.24 14.43 -18.12
N SER A 209 0.05 14.13 -18.66
CA SER A 209 -0.91 15.13 -19.16
C SER A 209 -1.92 15.58 -18.09
N GLY A 210 -1.88 14.98 -16.90
CA GLY A 210 -2.85 15.21 -15.82
C GLY A 210 -4.12 14.37 -15.95
N LYS A 211 -4.15 13.38 -16.85
CA LYS A 211 -5.31 12.50 -17.02
C LYS A 211 -5.31 11.41 -15.95
N LEU A 212 -6.45 11.26 -15.31
CA LEU A 212 -6.69 10.21 -14.32
C LEU A 212 -6.91 8.85 -15.00
N MET A 213 -6.21 7.81 -14.52
CA MET A 213 -6.37 6.41 -14.89
C MET A 213 -6.69 5.58 -13.64
N LEU A 214 -7.92 5.07 -13.54
CA LEU A 214 -8.38 4.34 -12.34
C LEU A 214 -7.79 2.93 -12.19
N ASN A 215 -7.38 2.34 -13.30
CA ASN A 215 -6.69 1.06 -13.31
C ASN A 215 -5.33 1.25 -13.99
N PRO A 216 -4.22 1.29 -13.23
CA PRO A 216 -2.89 1.45 -13.80
C PRO A 216 -2.64 0.46 -14.94
N GLY A 217 -2.19 0.97 -16.08
CA GLY A 217 -1.94 0.17 -17.28
C GLY A 217 -3.18 -0.16 -18.13
N GLN A 218 -4.38 0.25 -17.76
CA GLN A 218 -5.59 0.13 -18.59
C GLN A 218 -6.00 1.49 -19.16
N ILE A 219 -6.07 1.59 -20.48
CA ILE A 219 -6.62 2.76 -21.17
C ILE A 219 -8.15 2.67 -21.05
N THR A 220 -8.75 3.52 -20.22
CA THR A 220 -10.20 3.68 -20.21
C THR A 220 -10.61 4.70 -21.26
N THR A 221 -11.62 4.40 -22.05
CA THR A 221 -12.24 5.33 -23.00
C THR A 221 -13.24 6.25 -22.32
N GLU A 222 -13.67 5.86 -21.14
CA GLU A 222 -14.67 6.58 -20.34
C GLU A 222 -14.06 7.85 -19.70
N PRO A 223 -14.82 8.95 -19.61
CA PRO A 223 -14.38 10.14 -18.89
C PRO A 223 -14.13 9.85 -17.41
N THR A 224 -12.99 10.32 -16.91
CA THR A 224 -12.59 10.19 -15.51
C THR A 224 -12.53 11.57 -14.86
N PHE A 225 -12.74 11.63 -13.54
CA PHE A 225 -12.69 12.87 -12.77
C PHE A 225 -12.02 12.69 -11.44
N ILE A 226 -11.44 13.79 -10.95
CA ILE A 226 -11.02 13.98 -9.57
C ILE A 226 -11.46 15.37 -9.12
N LEU A 227 -12.21 15.43 -8.03
CA LEU A 227 -12.74 16.67 -7.48
C LEU A 227 -12.52 16.70 -5.98
N LYS A 228 -12.21 17.87 -5.46
CA LYS A 228 -12.26 18.12 -4.02
C LYS A 228 -13.67 18.59 -3.65
N PHE A 229 -14.16 18.11 -2.52
CA PHE A 229 -15.46 18.51 -1.98
C PHE A 229 -15.31 19.06 -0.56
N ASP A 230 -16.11 20.08 -0.27
CA ASP A 230 -16.17 20.71 1.07
C ASP A 230 -17.54 20.38 1.75
N LEU A 231 -18.18 19.29 1.30
CA LEU A 231 -19.49 18.81 1.75
C LEU A 231 -19.32 17.50 2.55
N ASP A 232 -20.39 17.04 3.18
CA ASP A 232 -20.49 15.64 3.59
C ASP A 232 -20.57 14.73 2.35
N ILE A 233 -19.93 13.57 2.41
CA ILE A 233 -19.93 12.59 1.31
C ILE A 233 -21.34 12.14 0.95
N ASP A 234 -22.24 12.04 1.93
CA ASP A 234 -23.64 11.67 1.70
C ASP A 234 -24.35 12.70 0.82
N LYS A 235 -23.99 13.99 0.95
CA LYS A 235 -24.54 15.04 0.09
C LYS A 235 -24.02 14.94 -1.36
N VAL A 236 -22.76 14.57 -1.54
CA VAL A 236 -22.20 14.31 -2.86
C VAL A 236 -22.92 13.12 -3.52
N ILE A 237 -23.19 12.06 -2.76
CA ILE A 237 -23.94 10.89 -3.22
C ILE A 237 -25.36 11.27 -3.63
N GLU A 238 -26.06 12.09 -2.85
CA GLU A 238 -27.40 12.60 -3.16
C GLU A 238 -27.41 13.35 -4.50
N ILE A 239 -26.49 14.31 -4.68
CA ILE A 239 -26.35 15.10 -5.92
C ILE A 239 -26.15 14.19 -7.14
N LEU A 240 -25.25 13.20 -7.01
CA LEU A 240 -24.95 12.28 -8.11
C LEU A 240 -26.11 11.32 -8.40
N ASN A 241 -26.86 10.87 -7.40
CA ASN A 241 -28.08 10.09 -7.58
C ASN A 241 -29.16 10.90 -8.33
N ASP A 242 -29.40 12.13 -7.92
CA ASP A 242 -30.36 13.02 -8.58
C ASP A 242 -29.94 13.32 -10.01
N PHE A 243 -28.66 13.53 -10.27
CA PHE A 243 -28.13 13.72 -11.60
C PHE A 243 -28.39 12.49 -12.49
N VAL A 244 -28.03 11.29 -12.04
CA VAL A 244 -28.23 10.04 -12.82
C VAL A 244 -29.71 9.78 -13.07
N ALA A 245 -30.57 10.00 -12.07
CA ALA A 245 -32.00 9.79 -12.20
C ALA A 245 -32.64 10.73 -13.27
N ASN A 246 -32.17 11.96 -13.37
CA ASN A 246 -32.73 12.99 -14.27
C ASN A 246 -32.00 13.09 -15.61
N SER A 247 -30.80 12.53 -15.75
CA SER A 247 -30.06 12.55 -17.02
C SER A 247 -30.63 11.56 -18.02
N ASN A 248 -30.71 11.97 -19.29
CA ASN A 248 -31.06 11.07 -20.38
C ASN A 248 -29.89 10.20 -20.85
N ASP A 249 -28.66 10.63 -20.62
CA ASP A 249 -27.43 10.00 -21.15
C ASP A 249 -26.61 9.25 -20.09
N ALA A 250 -26.78 9.58 -18.81
CA ALA A 250 -26.04 8.89 -17.75
C ALA A 250 -26.54 7.45 -17.58
N TYR A 251 -25.64 6.51 -17.70
CA TYR A 251 -25.87 5.10 -17.32
C TYR A 251 -25.51 4.85 -15.87
N GLY A 252 -24.42 5.46 -15.42
CA GLY A 252 -23.96 5.33 -14.04
C GLY A 252 -22.67 6.10 -13.76
N ILE A 253 -22.33 6.16 -12.50
CA ILE A 253 -21.10 6.76 -11.99
C ILE A 253 -20.49 5.80 -10.98
N ILE A 254 -19.24 5.44 -11.17
CA ILE A 254 -18.47 4.66 -10.19
C ILE A 254 -17.37 5.58 -9.68
N PHE A 255 -17.30 5.77 -8.36
CA PHE A 255 -16.27 6.60 -7.78
C PHE A 255 -15.83 6.07 -6.41
N LYS A 256 -14.70 6.59 -5.94
CA LYS A 256 -14.19 6.38 -4.59
C LYS A 256 -14.00 7.74 -3.92
N ASP A 257 -14.11 7.74 -2.60
CA ASP A 257 -13.67 8.85 -1.78
C ASP A 257 -12.17 8.70 -1.41
N HIS A 258 -11.64 9.71 -0.75
CA HIS A 258 -10.24 9.73 -0.30
C HIS A 258 -9.92 8.69 0.78
N PHE A 259 -10.91 8.07 1.40
CA PHE A 259 -10.73 6.92 2.30
C PHE A 259 -10.69 5.59 1.56
N GLY A 260 -10.98 5.58 0.26
CA GLY A 260 -11.04 4.37 -0.56
C GLY A 260 -12.41 3.67 -0.55
N ASN A 261 -13.43 4.23 0.09
CA ASN A 261 -14.79 3.72 0.01
C ASN A 261 -15.29 3.82 -1.42
N SER A 262 -15.94 2.76 -1.91
CA SER A 262 -16.41 2.68 -3.30
C SER A 262 -17.91 2.87 -3.38
N TYR A 263 -18.33 3.71 -4.31
CA TYR A 263 -19.72 4.04 -4.57
C TYR A 263 -20.08 3.73 -6.03
N ASN A 264 -21.27 3.20 -6.23
CA ASN A 264 -21.76 2.81 -7.54
C ASN A 264 -23.21 3.28 -7.71
N ILE A 265 -23.38 4.37 -8.43
CA ILE A 265 -24.66 4.99 -8.72
C ILE A 265 -25.07 4.55 -10.12
N LYS A 266 -26.25 3.96 -10.24
CA LYS A 266 -26.81 3.44 -11.50
C LYS A 266 -28.21 3.98 -11.72
N LYS A 267 -28.56 4.09 -13.01
CA LYS A 267 -29.91 4.38 -13.43
C LYS A 267 -30.80 3.17 -13.26
#